data_e9582ddc90fe457ba38dc5ef58cbc1af
#
_entry.id   e9582ddc90fe457ba38dc5ef58cbc1af
#
_cell.length_a   1.000
_cell.length_b   1.000
_cell.length_c   1.000
_cell.angle_alpha   90.00
_cell.angle_beta   90.00
_cell.angle_gamma   90.00
#
_symmetry.space_group_name_H-M   'P 1'
#
loop_
_entity.id
_entity.type
_entity.pdbx_description
1 polymer ?
#
loop_
_entity_poly.entity_id
_entity_poly.type
_entity_poly.pdbx_seq_one_letter_code
_entity_poly.pdbx_strand_id
1 'polypeptide(L)'
;MADFATKRLPAAHDVVAPDGAEVRVLLSLRGGSMAHFTLASGETSIAVTHRTVDEIWFFLTGRGEMWLKQRDREEIVPVVAGVCLTIPLGTHFQFRSFDDESLAAVAVTMPPWPGGDEAYPVPGRWPSTTKPG
;
A
#
# COMPACT_ATOMS: atom_id res chain seq x y z
N MET A 1 -11.21 -27.59 0.43
CA MET A 1 -10.60 -26.83 -0.68
C MET A 1 -11.48 -25.63 -1.00
N ALA A 2 -10.89 -24.46 -1.17
CA ALA A 2 -11.65 -23.29 -1.58
C ALA A 2 -12.04 -23.40 -3.07
N ASP A 3 -13.18 -22.85 -3.42
CA ASP A 3 -13.56 -22.73 -4.83
C ASP A 3 -12.70 -21.66 -5.51
N PHE A 4 -12.38 -21.87 -6.78
CA PHE A 4 -11.72 -20.81 -7.54
C PHE A 4 -12.69 -19.65 -7.79
N ALA A 5 -12.15 -18.44 -7.89
CA ALA A 5 -12.92 -17.22 -8.10
C ALA A 5 -12.21 -16.29 -9.06
N THR A 6 -12.98 -15.43 -9.72
CA THR A 6 -12.45 -14.36 -10.56
C THR A 6 -13.10 -13.04 -10.17
N LYS A 7 -12.38 -11.95 -10.40
CA LYS A 7 -12.87 -10.61 -10.12
C LYS A 7 -12.21 -9.61 -11.07
N ARG A 8 -13.01 -8.70 -11.62
CA ARG A 8 -12.48 -7.58 -12.38
C ARG A 8 -12.21 -6.42 -11.43
N LEU A 9 -11.18 -5.63 -11.71
CA LEU A 9 -10.88 -4.44 -10.91
C LEU A 9 -12.12 -3.53 -10.88
N PRO A 10 -12.64 -3.20 -9.67
CA PRO A 10 -13.80 -2.31 -9.57
C PRO A 10 -13.49 -0.90 -10.07
N ALA A 11 -14.49 -0.22 -10.65
CA ALA A 11 -14.34 1.17 -11.09
C ALA A 11 -14.12 2.12 -9.89
N ALA A 12 -14.85 1.88 -8.78
CA ALA A 12 -14.74 2.70 -7.58
C ALA A 12 -14.00 1.94 -6.47
N HIS A 13 -13.32 2.69 -5.59
CA HIS A 13 -12.68 2.08 -4.44
C HIS A 13 -13.71 1.60 -3.41
N ASP A 14 -13.35 0.56 -2.65
CA ASP A 14 -14.20 -0.01 -1.60
C ASP A 14 -14.04 0.73 -0.28
N VAL A 15 -12.79 1.05 0.07
CA VAL A 15 -12.45 1.65 1.35
C VAL A 15 -11.25 2.59 1.17
N VAL A 16 -11.00 3.40 2.20
CA VAL A 16 -9.76 4.18 2.31
C VAL A 16 -8.89 3.50 3.36
N ALA A 17 -7.64 3.27 3.03
CA ALA A 17 -6.68 2.61 3.91
C ALA A 17 -6.30 3.50 5.10
N PRO A 18 -5.70 2.91 6.14
CA PRO A 18 -5.18 3.71 7.27
C PRO A 18 -4.18 4.79 6.85
N ASP A 19 -3.45 4.60 5.77
CA ASP A 19 -2.50 5.58 5.24
C ASP A 19 -3.16 6.63 4.32
N GLY A 20 -4.46 6.51 4.05
CA GLY A 20 -5.22 7.44 3.25
C GLY A 20 -5.30 7.10 1.77
N ALA A 21 -4.66 6.02 1.30
CA ALA A 21 -4.78 5.58 -0.08
C ALA A 21 -6.16 4.97 -0.33
N GLU A 22 -6.66 5.10 -1.57
CA GLU A 22 -7.90 4.43 -1.98
C GLU A 22 -7.61 2.96 -2.27
N VAL A 23 -8.46 2.08 -1.75
CA VAL A 23 -8.27 0.62 -1.86
C VAL A 23 -9.43 -0.04 -2.59
N ARG A 24 -9.08 -0.84 -3.58
CA ARG A 24 -10.00 -1.79 -4.22
C ARG A 24 -9.60 -3.18 -3.77
N VAL A 25 -10.50 -3.83 -3.03
CA VAL A 25 -10.27 -5.17 -2.51
C VAL A 25 -10.39 -6.16 -3.65
N LEU A 26 -9.38 -6.98 -3.86
CA LEU A 26 -9.39 -8.02 -4.89
C LEU A 26 -9.74 -9.36 -4.25
N LEU A 27 -8.94 -10.39 -4.45
CA LEU A 27 -9.26 -11.73 -3.98
C LEU A 27 -8.31 -12.18 -2.87
N SER A 28 -8.75 -13.17 -2.10
CA SER A 28 -7.93 -13.73 -1.04
C SER A 28 -8.05 -15.23 -0.99
N LEU A 29 -7.00 -15.86 -0.49
CA LEU A 29 -6.94 -17.25 -0.12
C LEU A 29 -6.44 -17.35 1.33
N ARG A 30 -6.30 -18.55 1.85
CA ARG A 30 -5.90 -18.73 3.25
C ARG A 30 -4.52 -18.12 3.56
N GLY A 31 -3.61 -18.13 2.59
CA GLY A 31 -2.24 -17.65 2.80
C GLY A 31 -2.02 -16.17 2.55
N GLY A 32 -2.97 -15.48 1.89
CA GLY A 32 -2.77 -14.07 1.55
C GLY A 32 -3.97 -13.44 0.89
N SER A 33 -3.95 -12.10 0.81
CA SER A 33 -4.98 -11.31 0.12
C SER A 33 -4.32 -10.32 -0.83
N MET A 34 -5.07 -9.91 -1.86
CA MET A 34 -4.60 -8.95 -2.84
C MET A 34 -5.51 -7.73 -2.84
N ALA A 35 -4.92 -6.56 -2.93
CA ALA A 35 -5.63 -5.30 -3.04
C ALA A 35 -4.94 -4.38 -4.04
N HIS A 36 -5.70 -3.45 -4.59
CA HIS A 36 -5.21 -2.41 -5.49
C HIS A 36 -5.28 -1.08 -4.77
N PHE A 37 -4.16 -0.36 -4.74
CA PHE A 37 -4.04 0.93 -4.06
C PHE A 37 -3.87 2.04 -5.08
N THR A 38 -4.54 3.17 -4.85
CA THR A 38 -4.36 4.39 -5.64
C THR A 38 -4.09 5.56 -4.71
N LEU A 39 -3.06 6.32 -5.03
CA LEU A 39 -2.75 7.59 -4.39
C LEU A 39 -2.85 8.68 -5.44
N ALA A 40 -3.73 9.65 -5.23
CA ALA A 40 -3.97 10.71 -6.21
C ALA A 40 -2.68 11.50 -6.49
N SER A 41 -2.60 12.09 -7.68
CA SER A 41 -1.43 12.88 -8.07
C SER A 41 -1.14 13.98 -7.04
N GLY A 42 0.12 14.14 -6.69
CA GLY A 42 0.58 15.15 -5.73
C GLY A 42 0.33 14.80 -4.26
N GLU A 43 -0.34 13.68 -3.97
CA GLU A 43 -0.65 13.30 -2.59
C GLU A 43 0.50 12.56 -1.93
N THR A 44 0.58 12.71 -0.61
CA THR A 44 1.53 11.98 0.26
C THR A 44 0.74 11.23 1.32
N SER A 45 0.98 9.94 1.44
CA SER A 45 0.28 9.09 2.40
C SER A 45 0.72 9.40 3.84
N ILE A 46 -0.07 8.89 4.81
CA ILE A 46 0.36 8.84 6.20
C ILE A 46 1.40 7.72 6.31
N ALA A 47 2.47 7.96 7.07
CA ALA A 47 3.44 6.91 7.37
C ALA A 47 2.83 5.92 8.37
N VAL A 48 2.94 4.63 8.08
CA VAL A 48 2.36 3.57 8.90
C VAL A 48 3.35 2.40 9.02
N THR A 49 3.02 1.50 9.94
CA THR A 49 3.63 0.17 10.04
C THR A 49 2.54 -0.86 10.34
N HIS A 50 2.81 -2.12 10.04
CA HIS A 50 1.85 -3.20 10.23
C HIS A 50 2.11 -3.94 11.54
N ARG A 51 1.05 -4.51 12.14
CA ARG A 51 1.13 -5.28 13.38
C ARG A 51 1.49 -6.74 13.14
N THR A 52 0.94 -7.36 12.07
CA THR A 52 1.02 -8.82 11.89
C THR A 52 1.32 -9.28 10.47
N VAL A 53 1.30 -8.40 9.47
CA VAL A 53 1.40 -8.83 8.06
C VAL A 53 2.69 -8.38 7.40
N ASP A 54 3.13 -9.19 6.43
CA ASP A 54 4.12 -8.82 5.43
C ASP A 54 3.41 -8.44 4.14
N GLU A 55 4.02 -7.59 3.31
CA GLU A 55 3.45 -7.24 2.00
C GLU A 55 4.50 -7.23 0.91
N ILE A 56 4.03 -7.53 -0.32
CA ILE A 56 4.81 -7.34 -1.55
C ILE A 56 3.97 -6.46 -2.46
N TRP A 57 4.56 -5.37 -2.94
CA TRP A 57 3.89 -4.40 -3.81
C TRP A 57 4.47 -4.43 -5.20
N PHE A 58 3.60 -4.24 -6.20
CA PHE A 58 3.99 -4.09 -7.60
C PHE A 58 3.28 -2.87 -8.17
N PHE A 59 4.05 -1.88 -8.65
CA PHE A 59 3.51 -0.62 -9.15
C PHE A 59 3.08 -0.76 -10.60
N LEU A 60 1.91 -0.22 -10.93
CA LEU A 60 1.25 -0.37 -12.23
C LEU A 60 1.34 0.89 -13.08
N THR A 61 1.09 2.06 -12.50
CA THR A 61 1.03 3.35 -13.20
C THR A 61 1.52 4.45 -12.28
N GLY A 62 1.86 5.59 -12.88
CA GLY A 62 2.29 6.76 -12.14
C GLY A 62 3.75 6.75 -11.79
N ARG A 63 4.17 7.80 -11.09
CA ARG A 63 5.53 7.97 -10.58
C ARG A 63 5.48 8.54 -9.18
N GLY A 64 6.41 8.12 -8.36
CA GLY A 64 6.50 8.62 -6.99
C GLY A 64 7.70 8.07 -6.27
N GLU A 65 7.60 8.07 -4.95
CA GLU A 65 8.65 7.59 -4.07
C GLU A 65 8.05 6.80 -2.92
N MET A 66 8.74 5.73 -2.51
CA MET A 66 8.43 4.96 -1.31
C MET A 66 9.56 5.14 -0.31
N TRP A 67 9.25 5.67 0.86
CA TRP A 67 10.17 5.72 1.99
C TRP A 67 9.97 4.46 2.83
N LEU A 68 11.09 3.79 3.14
CA LEU A 68 11.10 2.54 3.92
C LEU A 68 12.13 2.67 5.05
N LYS A 69 11.75 2.26 6.25
CA LYS A 69 12.65 2.30 7.40
C LYS A 69 12.54 1.04 8.22
N GLN A 70 13.70 0.40 8.47
CA GLN A 70 13.86 -0.75 9.36
C GLN A 70 15.01 -0.44 10.32
N ARG A 71 14.72 -0.33 11.60
CA ARG A 71 15.73 0.01 12.61
C ARG A 71 16.47 1.31 12.20
N ASP A 72 17.78 1.23 11.93
CA ASP A 72 18.60 2.36 11.48
C ASP A 72 18.79 2.42 9.97
N ARG A 73 18.28 1.42 9.22
CA ARG A 73 18.31 1.42 7.75
C ARG A 73 17.14 2.21 7.21
N GLU A 74 17.43 3.13 6.32
CA GLU A 74 16.42 4.01 5.74
C GLU A 74 16.70 4.22 4.26
N GLU A 75 15.67 4.09 3.41
CA GLU A 75 15.80 4.27 1.97
C GLU A 75 14.60 5.01 1.41
N ILE A 76 14.84 5.78 0.35
CA ILE A 76 13.78 6.33 -0.51
C ILE A 76 13.94 5.66 -1.86
N VAL A 77 12.94 4.88 -2.25
CA VAL A 77 12.94 4.10 -3.49
C VAL A 77 12.08 4.83 -4.52
N PRO A 78 12.66 5.23 -5.68
CA PRO A 78 11.82 5.73 -6.77
C PRO A 78 10.91 4.62 -7.27
N VAL A 79 9.62 4.93 -7.46
CA VAL A 79 8.64 3.95 -7.93
C VAL A 79 7.99 4.43 -9.22
N VAL A 80 7.98 3.55 -10.20
CA VAL A 80 7.32 3.69 -11.51
C VAL A 80 6.71 2.35 -11.86
N ALA A 81 5.94 2.29 -12.95
CA ALA A 81 5.38 1.03 -13.44
C ALA A 81 6.48 -0.04 -13.55
N GLY A 82 6.21 -1.21 -12.99
CA GLY A 82 7.13 -2.35 -13.02
C GLY A 82 8.04 -2.51 -11.81
N VAL A 83 8.08 -1.52 -10.91
CA VAL A 83 8.86 -1.65 -9.67
C VAL A 83 8.13 -2.57 -8.69
N CYS A 84 8.86 -3.53 -8.15
CA CYS A 84 8.36 -4.45 -7.12
C CYS A 84 9.19 -4.21 -5.84
N LEU A 85 8.53 -4.16 -4.69
CA LEU A 85 9.23 -4.02 -3.42
C LEU A 85 8.53 -4.83 -2.33
N THR A 86 9.28 -5.11 -1.27
CA THR A 86 8.73 -5.78 -0.09
C THR A 86 8.59 -4.80 1.06
N ILE A 87 7.55 -5.02 1.86
CA ILE A 87 7.35 -4.32 3.11
C ILE A 87 7.22 -5.38 4.21
N PRO A 88 8.36 -5.87 4.75
CA PRO A 88 8.31 -6.84 5.84
C PRO A 88 7.64 -6.28 7.08
N LEU A 89 7.05 -7.17 7.86
CA LEU A 89 6.47 -6.83 9.15
C LEU A 89 7.43 -5.97 9.98
N GLY A 90 6.92 -4.88 10.56
CA GLY A 90 7.72 -3.97 11.36
C GLY A 90 8.41 -2.85 10.58
N THR A 91 8.36 -2.90 9.24
CA THR A 91 8.89 -1.81 8.42
C THR A 91 7.97 -0.59 8.53
N HIS A 92 8.54 0.59 8.78
CA HIS A 92 7.82 1.85 8.64
C HIS A 92 7.87 2.27 7.19
N PHE A 93 6.75 2.71 6.63
CA PHE A 93 6.73 3.12 5.23
C PHE A 93 5.76 4.26 4.99
N GLN A 94 6.08 5.04 3.96
CA GLN A 94 5.26 6.16 3.51
C GLN A 94 5.52 6.33 2.01
N PHE A 95 4.49 6.64 1.24
CA PHE A 95 4.69 6.86 -0.19
C PHE A 95 3.99 8.11 -0.66
N ARG A 96 4.49 8.65 -1.77
CA ARG A 96 3.93 9.86 -2.37
C ARG A 96 3.92 9.76 -3.88
N SER A 97 2.91 10.37 -4.48
CA SER A 97 2.70 10.45 -5.92
C SER A 97 3.20 11.79 -6.44
N PHE A 98 3.84 11.81 -7.60
CA PHE A 98 4.21 13.04 -8.24
C PHE A 98 2.99 13.66 -8.95
N ASP A 99 3.15 14.88 -9.50
CA ASP A 99 2.00 15.70 -9.91
C ASP A 99 1.37 15.31 -11.25
N ASP A 100 1.99 14.42 -12.02
CA ASP A 100 1.58 14.16 -13.41
C ASP A 100 0.45 13.13 -13.53
N GLU A 101 0.36 12.16 -12.63
CA GLU A 101 -0.75 11.20 -12.63
C GLU A 101 -0.84 10.48 -11.29
N SER A 102 -1.98 9.79 -11.07
CA SER A 102 -2.17 8.96 -9.88
C SER A 102 -1.19 7.80 -9.88
N LEU A 103 -0.68 7.48 -8.70
CA LEU A 103 0.18 6.33 -8.48
C LEU A 103 -0.70 5.13 -8.11
N ALA A 104 -0.55 4.03 -8.84
CA ALA A 104 -1.32 2.82 -8.58
C ALA A 104 -0.40 1.61 -8.42
N ALA A 105 -0.77 0.73 -7.49
CA ALA A 105 -0.04 -0.48 -7.19
C ALA A 105 -1.00 -1.59 -6.77
N VAL A 106 -0.59 -2.84 -6.98
CA VAL A 106 -1.22 -3.98 -6.32
C VAL A 106 -0.29 -4.49 -5.24
N ALA A 107 -0.88 -5.00 -4.17
CA ALA A 107 -0.13 -5.59 -3.07
C ALA A 107 -0.73 -6.92 -2.66
N VAL A 108 0.15 -7.86 -2.32
CA VAL A 108 -0.22 -9.11 -1.67
C VAL A 108 0.15 -9.00 -0.22
N THR A 109 -0.82 -9.27 0.66
CA THR A 109 -0.68 -9.21 2.10
C THR A 109 -0.71 -10.63 2.67
N MET A 110 0.24 -10.96 3.51
CA MET A 110 0.43 -12.33 4.06
C MET A 110 0.63 -12.26 5.56
N PRO A 111 -0.24 -12.89 6.37
CA PRO A 111 -1.51 -13.53 6.03
C PRO A 111 -2.53 -12.54 5.47
N PRO A 112 -3.74 -12.96 5.12
CA PRO A 112 -4.72 -12.02 4.57
C PRO A 112 -4.94 -10.81 5.45
N TRP A 113 -5.20 -9.66 4.85
CA TRP A 113 -5.44 -8.40 5.57
C TRP A 113 -6.55 -8.59 6.61
N PRO A 114 -6.26 -8.40 7.90
CA PRO A 114 -7.25 -8.65 8.95
C PRO A 114 -8.22 -7.49 9.20
N GLY A 115 -7.93 -6.31 8.64
CA GLY A 115 -8.76 -5.12 8.88
C GLY A 115 -8.42 -4.42 10.19
N GLY A 116 -9.34 -3.58 10.66
CA GLY A 116 -9.18 -2.89 11.94
C GLY A 116 -7.96 -1.97 11.98
N ASP A 117 -7.18 -2.09 13.03
CA ASP A 117 -5.98 -1.29 13.28
C ASP A 117 -4.68 -2.00 12.90
N GLU A 118 -4.72 -2.88 11.91
CA GLU A 118 -3.53 -3.62 11.45
C GLU A 118 -2.40 -2.68 11.09
N ALA A 119 -2.67 -1.58 10.36
CA ALA A 119 -1.71 -0.52 10.10
C ALA A 119 -1.97 0.63 11.05
N TYR A 120 -0.91 1.18 11.65
CA TYR A 120 -1.05 2.31 12.55
C TYR A 120 -0.01 3.38 12.24
N PRO A 121 -0.32 4.68 12.51
CA PRO A 121 0.57 5.78 12.18
C PRO A 121 1.89 5.74 12.95
N VAL A 122 2.95 6.13 12.27
CA VAL A 122 4.29 6.32 12.85
C VAL A 122 4.86 7.64 12.31
N PRO A 123 5.92 8.18 12.93
CA PRO A 123 6.62 9.34 12.37
C PRO A 123 7.15 9.02 10.98
N GLY A 124 6.87 9.90 10.01
CA GLY A 124 7.23 9.69 8.62
C GLY A 124 8.33 10.61 8.14
N ARG A 125 8.66 10.45 6.86
CA ARG A 125 9.68 11.25 6.17
C ARG A 125 9.12 12.59 5.71
N TRP A 126 7.83 12.61 5.29
CA TRP A 126 7.19 13.78 4.70
C TRP A 126 5.90 14.12 5.43
N PRO A 127 5.47 15.41 5.42
CA PRO A 127 4.12 15.74 5.87
C PRO A 127 3.09 15.03 5.02
N SER A 128 2.12 14.37 5.63
CA SER A 128 1.05 13.69 4.91
C SER A 128 0.00 14.69 4.44
N THR A 129 -0.63 14.39 3.29
CA THR A 129 -1.73 15.18 2.74
C THR A 129 -3.05 14.42 2.73
N THR A 130 -3.01 13.10 2.97
CA THR A 130 -4.19 12.25 3.00
C THR A 130 -4.79 12.18 4.40
N LYS A 131 -6.03 11.68 4.47
CA LYS A 131 -6.71 11.41 5.73
C LYS A 131 -6.85 9.90 5.91
N PRO A 132 -6.74 9.40 7.16
CA PRO A 132 -6.91 7.97 7.40
C PRO A 132 -8.34 7.53 7.11
N GLY A 133 -8.43 6.30 6.65
CA GLY A 133 -9.71 5.64 6.47
C GLY A 133 -10.14 4.88 7.70
#